data_b2883054958abf3224b0103d4e478838
#
_entry.id   b2883054958abf3224b0103d4e478838
#
_cell.length_a   1.000
_cell.length_b   1.000
_cell.length_c   1.000
_cell.angle_alpha   90.00
_cell.angle_beta   90.00
_cell.angle_gamma   90.00
#
_symmetry.space_group_name_H-M   'P 1'
#
loop_
_entity.id
_entity.type
_entity.pdbx_description
1 polymer ?
#
loop_
_entity_poly.entity_id
_entity_poly.type
_entity_poly.pdbx_seq_one_letter_code
_entity_poly.pdbx_strand_id
1 'polypeptide(L)'
;MSLIEKDEIDQMLKGLVKQAVGTTITSKLPKLDEAFVHEPKPFKQVSEFVSQKTKSSHEELYKGYIETFNKVSAELDTANRGDANARYSQFRNLKLAETWNLNALWLHELYFANCFDPHSEITMDSMSYLRLERDFGTFEDWQKDFMACALASRAGWAVCGYHMFLRKYVNVMIDEHSGNVPVGLFPIIVVDMWEHAYYRDYLTDKKSYLISQMREFNWNVIEDRVKKAEGIAQVVK
;
A
#
# COMPACT_ATOMS: atom_id res chain seq x y z
N MET A 1 20.21 28.91 -19.59
CA MET A 1 19.34 28.79 -18.40
C MET A 1 20.26 28.82 -17.20
N SER A 2 20.30 29.95 -16.47
CA SER A 2 21.17 30.09 -15.29
C SER A 2 20.64 29.19 -14.18
N LEU A 3 21.52 28.40 -13.62
CA LEU A 3 21.24 27.63 -12.41
C LEU A 3 21.03 28.65 -11.27
N ILE A 4 19.87 28.60 -10.64
CA ILE A 4 19.59 29.39 -9.45
C ILE A 4 20.56 28.88 -8.36
N GLU A 5 21.35 29.77 -7.79
CA GLU A 5 22.30 29.38 -6.74
C GLU A 5 21.56 28.96 -5.46
N LYS A 6 22.18 28.04 -4.69
CA LYS A 6 21.61 27.47 -3.47
C LYS A 6 21.15 28.53 -2.48
N ASP A 7 21.91 29.61 -2.36
CA ASP A 7 21.60 30.73 -1.46
C ASP A 7 20.35 31.52 -1.88
N GLU A 8 20.06 31.60 -3.19
CA GLU A 8 18.84 32.21 -3.71
C GLU A 8 17.60 31.36 -3.39
N ILE A 9 17.71 30.03 -3.49
CA ILE A 9 16.62 29.11 -3.13
C ILE A 9 16.34 29.23 -1.62
N ASP A 10 17.37 29.24 -0.78
CA ASP A 10 17.22 29.37 0.67
C ASP A 10 16.61 30.72 1.05
N GLN A 11 16.94 31.80 0.36
CA GLN A 11 16.32 33.12 0.57
C GLN A 11 14.87 33.16 0.12
N MET A 12 14.54 32.55 -1.04
CA MET A 12 13.16 32.45 -1.51
C MET A 12 12.30 31.62 -0.55
N LEU A 13 12.78 30.49 -0.04
CA LEU A 13 12.08 29.66 0.92
C LEU A 13 11.85 30.39 2.25
N LYS A 14 12.85 31.11 2.77
CA LYS A 14 12.71 31.95 3.96
C LYS A 14 11.69 33.09 3.73
N GLY A 15 11.66 33.66 2.56
CA GLY A 15 10.67 34.67 2.15
C GLY A 15 9.24 34.14 2.12
N LEU A 16 9.03 32.96 1.52
CA LEU A 16 7.73 32.30 1.43
C LEU A 16 7.20 31.89 2.82
N VAL A 17 8.06 31.36 3.69
CA VAL A 17 7.69 31.01 5.07
C VAL A 17 7.31 32.26 5.86
N LYS A 18 8.05 33.36 5.72
CA LYS A 18 7.74 34.63 6.38
C LYS A 18 6.41 35.24 5.91
N GLN A 19 6.09 35.09 4.63
CA GLN A 19 4.84 35.57 4.03
C GLN A 19 3.63 34.72 4.47
N ALA A 20 3.80 33.41 4.60
CA ALA A 20 2.73 32.48 4.99
C ALA A 20 2.40 32.54 6.50
N VAL A 21 3.37 32.83 7.37
CA VAL A 21 3.21 32.69 8.84
C VAL A 21 3.11 34.05 9.55
N GLY A 22 3.38 35.16 8.89
CA GLY A 22 3.13 36.54 9.42
C GLY A 22 3.89 36.97 10.70
N THR A 23 4.84 36.14 11.18
CA THR A 23 5.61 36.38 12.40
C THR A 23 7.06 35.95 12.26
N THR A 24 7.95 36.67 12.90
CA THR A 24 9.37 36.31 13.01
C THR A 24 9.48 35.01 13.83
N ILE A 25 9.61 33.85 13.15
CA ILE A 25 9.92 32.61 13.81
C ILE A 25 11.39 32.69 14.28
N THR A 26 11.60 33.05 15.54
CA THR A 26 12.91 32.99 16.21
C THR A 26 13.19 31.59 16.82
N SER A 27 12.27 30.65 16.70
CA SER A 27 12.49 29.28 17.12
C SER A 27 13.18 28.49 16.02
N LYS A 28 14.20 27.70 16.37
CA LYS A 28 14.73 26.63 15.52
C LYS A 28 13.52 25.89 14.95
N LEU A 29 13.42 25.84 13.60
CA LEU A 29 12.46 24.94 12.96
C LEU A 29 12.59 23.58 13.64
N PRO A 30 11.50 22.94 14.08
CA PRO A 30 11.59 21.60 14.62
C PRO A 30 12.33 20.77 13.58
N LYS A 31 13.36 20.04 14.02
CA LYS A 31 14.03 19.06 13.19
C LYS A 31 12.92 18.18 12.65
N LEU A 32 12.78 18.08 11.34
CA LEU A 32 11.87 17.12 10.74
C LEU A 32 12.33 15.75 11.24
N ASP A 33 11.63 15.21 12.21
CA ASP A 33 11.82 13.86 12.68
C ASP A 33 11.11 12.95 11.66
N GLU A 34 11.83 12.56 10.62
CA GLU A 34 11.32 11.67 9.58
C GLU A 34 11.51 10.19 9.97
N ALA A 35 12.21 9.91 11.06
CA ALA A 35 12.44 8.55 11.51
C ALA A 35 11.14 7.95 12.05
N PHE A 36 10.40 7.30 11.16
CA PHE A 36 9.25 6.51 11.52
C PHE A 36 9.69 5.08 11.82
N VAL A 37 9.33 4.56 12.99
CA VAL A 37 9.58 3.18 13.39
C VAL A 37 8.27 2.41 13.36
N HIS A 38 8.18 1.42 12.49
CA HIS A 38 7.04 0.52 12.37
C HIS A 38 7.34 -0.81 13.07
N GLU A 39 6.35 -1.32 13.81
CA GLU A 39 6.44 -2.61 14.49
C GLU A 39 5.58 -3.66 13.77
N PRO A 40 6.04 -4.92 13.66
CA PRO A 40 5.26 -5.98 13.03
C PRO A 40 3.94 -6.22 13.74
N LYS A 41 2.85 -6.30 12.98
CA LYS A 41 1.54 -6.67 13.51
C LYS A 41 1.42 -8.20 13.61
N PRO A 42 0.86 -8.73 14.70
CA PRO A 42 0.56 -10.15 14.80
C PRO A 42 -0.68 -10.51 13.98
N PHE A 43 -0.61 -11.63 13.23
CA PHE A 43 -1.73 -12.22 12.51
C PHE A 43 -1.97 -13.65 12.99
N LYS A 44 -3.24 -14.10 13.01
CA LYS A 44 -3.60 -15.44 13.54
C LYS A 44 -3.21 -16.57 12.59
N GLN A 45 -3.15 -16.30 11.29
CA GLN A 45 -2.71 -17.24 10.24
C GLN A 45 -3.45 -18.58 10.23
N VAL A 46 -4.76 -18.56 10.55
CA VAL A 46 -5.58 -19.77 10.65
C VAL A 46 -6.13 -20.31 9.34
N SER A 47 -6.07 -19.50 8.26
CA SER A 47 -6.53 -19.90 6.93
C SER A 47 -5.76 -21.12 6.40
N GLU A 48 -6.40 -21.94 5.55
CA GLU A 48 -5.84 -23.22 5.08
C GLU A 48 -5.48 -23.23 3.59
N PHE A 49 -5.61 -22.12 2.88
CA PHE A 49 -5.32 -22.07 1.44
C PHE A 49 -3.85 -22.22 1.08
N VAL A 50 -2.93 -22.02 2.02
CA VAL A 50 -1.49 -22.28 1.88
C VAL A 50 -0.94 -22.98 3.12
N SER A 51 0.18 -23.69 2.96
CA SER A 51 0.84 -24.42 4.03
C SER A 51 1.39 -23.50 5.13
N GLN A 52 1.54 -24.02 6.33
CA GLN A 52 2.16 -23.28 7.45
C GLN A 52 3.57 -22.82 7.12
N LYS A 53 4.31 -23.59 6.32
CA LYS A 53 5.66 -23.22 5.89
C LYS A 53 5.66 -21.99 4.97
N THR A 54 4.69 -21.87 4.08
CA THR A 54 4.50 -20.68 3.26
C THR A 54 4.14 -19.47 4.12
N LYS A 55 3.20 -19.60 5.05
CA LYS A 55 2.82 -18.54 5.98
C LYS A 55 4.01 -18.01 6.79
N SER A 56 4.79 -18.92 7.40
CA SER A 56 5.95 -18.54 8.20
C SER A 56 7.03 -17.81 7.36
N SER A 57 7.34 -18.32 6.16
CA SER A 57 8.30 -17.65 5.26
C SER A 57 7.78 -16.29 4.80
N HIS A 58 6.47 -16.15 4.59
CA HIS A 58 5.86 -14.92 4.16
C HIS A 58 5.86 -13.85 5.28
N GLU A 59 5.65 -14.28 6.53
CA GLU A 59 5.77 -13.41 7.70
C GLU A 59 7.21 -12.93 7.92
N GLU A 60 8.21 -13.79 7.71
CA GLU A 60 9.63 -13.39 7.76
C GLU A 60 9.97 -12.35 6.69
N LEU A 61 9.45 -12.53 5.47
CA LEU A 61 9.62 -11.57 4.38
C LEU A 61 9.00 -10.21 4.74
N TYR A 62 7.79 -10.19 5.28
CA TYR A 62 7.13 -8.98 5.76
C TYR A 62 7.95 -8.25 6.83
N LYS A 63 8.50 -8.97 7.82
CA LYS A 63 9.40 -8.39 8.84
C LYS A 63 10.64 -7.76 8.22
N GLY A 64 11.21 -8.38 7.19
CA GLY A 64 12.34 -7.83 6.44
C GLY A 64 12.02 -6.50 5.75
N TYR A 65 10.81 -6.32 5.22
CA TYR A 65 10.37 -5.03 4.67
C TYR A 65 10.24 -3.95 5.74
N ILE A 66 9.74 -4.30 6.93
CA ILE A 66 9.65 -3.37 8.07
C ILE A 66 11.05 -2.92 8.51
N GLU A 67 11.97 -3.87 8.73
CA GLU A 67 13.34 -3.56 9.12
C GLU A 67 14.03 -2.63 8.11
N THR A 68 13.85 -2.92 6.81
CA THR A 68 14.41 -2.11 5.74
C THR A 68 13.77 -0.72 5.69
N PHE A 69 12.45 -0.64 5.84
CA PHE A 69 11.75 0.65 5.89
C PHE A 69 12.22 1.51 7.04
N ASN A 70 12.32 0.95 8.25
CA ASN A 70 12.80 1.66 9.44
C ASN A 70 14.24 2.16 9.25
N LYS A 71 15.11 1.35 8.66
CA LYS A 71 16.49 1.74 8.34
C LYS A 71 16.56 2.89 7.33
N VAL A 72 15.81 2.78 6.24
CA VAL A 72 15.74 3.81 5.20
C VAL A 72 15.17 5.12 5.76
N SER A 73 14.14 5.04 6.61
CA SER A 73 13.56 6.21 7.29
C SER A 73 14.60 6.93 8.16
N ALA A 74 15.38 6.18 8.94
CA ALA A 74 16.47 6.74 9.74
C ALA A 74 17.60 7.36 8.88
N GLU A 75 17.96 6.74 7.76
CA GLU A 75 18.96 7.29 6.83
C GLU A 75 18.47 8.58 6.15
N LEU A 76 17.16 8.71 5.90
CA LEU A 76 16.57 9.92 5.33
C LEU A 76 16.70 11.14 6.26
N ASP A 77 16.67 10.96 7.57
CA ASP A 77 16.85 12.05 8.54
C ASP A 77 18.18 12.81 8.34
N THR A 78 19.22 12.08 7.98
CA THR A 78 20.58 12.62 7.83
C THR A 78 21.01 12.76 6.36
N ALA A 79 20.18 12.38 5.40
CA ALA A 79 20.50 12.43 3.98
C ALA A 79 20.78 13.85 3.49
N ASN A 80 21.84 14.01 2.68
CA ASN A 80 22.17 15.29 2.06
C ASN A 80 21.14 15.66 0.97
N ARG A 81 20.27 16.59 1.29
CA ARG A 81 19.26 17.09 0.35
C ARG A 81 19.83 18.07 -0.67
N GLY A 82 20.98 18.69 -0.36
CA GLY A 82 21.65 19.64 -1.27
C GLY A 82 22.20 19.01 -2.53
N ASP A 83 22.54 17.70 -2.50
CA ASP A 83 23.06 16.95 -3.64
C ASP A 83 21.97 16.20 -4.41
N ALA A 84 20.69 16.44 -4.07
CA ALA A 84 19.56 15.77 -4.71
C ALA A 84 19.55 16.04 -6.21
N ASN A 85 19.51 14.96 -7.00
CA ASN A 85 19.42 15.03 -8.45
C ASN A 85 18.64 13.82 -9.01
N ALA A 86 18.15 13.95 -10.25
CA ALA A 86 17.26 12.96 -10.86
C ALA A 86 17.98 11.65 -11.31
N ARG A 87 19.30 11.62 -11.30
CA ARG A 87 20.06 10.50 -11.90
C ARG A 87 20.59 9.49 -10.90
N TYR A 88 21.32 9.94 -9.86
CA TYR A 88 22.10 9.03 -9.00
C TYR A 88 22.27 9.49 -7.55
N SER A 89 21.56 10.53 -7.08
CA SER A 89 21.75 11.01 -5.71
C SER A 89 21.31 9.97 -4.68
N GLN A 90 22.03 9.90 -3.55
CA GLN A 90 21.67 9.07 -2.42
C GLN A 90 20.23 9.36 -1.94
N PHE A 91 19.87 10.64 -1.83
CA PHE A 91 18.53 11.06 -1.43
C PHE A 91 17.45 10.46 -2.33
N ARG A 92 17.63 10.49 -3.67
CA ARG A 92 16.69 9.88 -4.61
C ARG A 92 16.55 8.37 -4.39
N ASN A 93 17.68 7.67 -4.20
CA ASN A 93 17.66 6.23 -3.97
C ASN A 93 16.94 5.87 -2.67
N LEU A 94 17.17 6.63 -1.60
CA LEU A 94 16.47 6.45 -0.33
C LEU A 94 14.96 6.70 -0.48
N LYS A 95 14.53 7.73 -1.22
CA LYS A 95 13.10 8.00 -1.47
C LYS A 95 12.43 6.90 -2.30
N LEU A 96 13.14 6.27 -3.24
CA LEU A 96 12.62 5.10 -3.96
C LEU A 96 12.51 3.89 -3.04
N ALA A 97 13.53 3.63 -2.22
CA ALA A 97 13.54 2.53 -1.26
C ALA A 97 12.48 2.72 -0.16
N GLU A 98 12.25 3.94 0.30
CA GLU A 98 11.20 4.27 1.25
C GLU A 98 9.81 3.89 0.70
N THR A 99 9.46 4.37 -0.49
CA THR A 99 8.18 4.06 -1.12
C THR A 99 8.01 2.56 -1.39
N TRP A 100 9.07 1.90 -1.88
CA TRP A 100 9.06 0.46 -2.13
C TRP A 100 8.72 -0.33 -0.86
N ASN A 101 9.46 -0.10 0.23
CA ASN A 101 9.29 -0.85 1.47
C ASN A 101 8.01 -0.46 2.21
N LEU A 102 7.59 0.82 2.17
CA LEU A 102 6.32 1.27 2.73
C LEU A 102 5.14 0.56 2.05
N ASN A 103 5.13 0.51 0.73
CA ASN A 103 4.08 -0.20 -0.01
C ASN A 103 4.12 -1.70 0.28
N ALA A 104 5.32 -2.31 0.28
CA ALA A 104 5.48 -3.72 0.59
C ALA A 104 4.91 -4.07 1.96
N LEU A 105 5.35 -3.39 3.02
CA LEU A 105 4.88 -3.67 4.38
C LEU A 105 3.38 -3.47 4.53
N TRP A 106 2.82 -2.38 3.96
CA TRP A 106 1.41 -2.08 4.09
C TRP A 106 0.52 -3.04 3.29
N LEU A 107 0.91 -3.38 2.06
CA LEU A 107 0.20 -4.37 1.26
C LEU A 107 0.18 -5.75 1.92
N HIS A 108 1.29 -6.17 2.55
CA HIS A 108 1.32 -7.41 3.34
C HIS A 108 0.37 -7.36 4.54
N GLU A 109 0.34 -6.27 5.30
CA GLU A 109 -0.60 -6.12 6.42
C GLU A 109 -2.05 -6.20 5.97
N LEU A 110 -2.37 -5.54 4.86
CA LEU A 110 -3.71 -5.58 4.29
C LEU A 110 -4.06 -6.99 3.81
N TYR A 111 -3.12 -7.68 3.17
CA TYR A 111 -3.26 -9.03 2.69
C TYR A 111 -3.44 -10.03 3.85
N PHE A 112 -2.58 -10.01 4.85
CA PHE A 112 -2.68 -10.93 5.97
C PHE A 112 -3.98 -10.77 6.75
N ALA A 113 -4.43 -9.54 6.96
CA ALA A 113 -5.68 -9.27 7.66
C ALA A 113 -6.92 -9.77 6.89
N ASN A 114 -6.90 -9.76 5.55
CA ASN A 114 -8.04 -10.25 4.78
C ASN A 114 -7.94 -11.70 4.33
N CYS A 115 -6.77 -12.34 4.45
CA CYS A 115 -6.57 -13.70 3.93
C CYS A 115 -6.02 -14.70 4.95
N PHE A 116 -5.23 -14.27 5.94
CA PHE A 116 -4.60 -15.19 6.91
C PHE A 116 -5.35 -15.26 8.24
N ASP A 117 -6.06 -14.22 8.62
CA ASP A 117 -6.95 -14.22 9.78
C ASP A 117 -8.25 -15.00 9.48
N PRO A 118 -9.05 -15.33 10.49
CA PRO A 118 -10.26 -16.12 10.28
C PRO A 118 -11.13 -15.54 9.18
N HIS A 119 -11.54 -16.37 8.23
CA HIS A 119 -12.47 -15.95 7.19
C HIS A 119 -13.84 -15.58 7.79
N SER A 120 -14.60 -14.78 7.08
CA SER A 120 -16.01 -14.51 7.35
C SER A 120 -16.76 -14.38 6.05
N GLU A 121 -18.03 -14.77 6.06
CA GLU A 121 -18.84 -14.73 4.85
C GLU A 121 -19.33 -13.32 4.54
N ILE A 122 -19.54 -13.06 3.26
CA ILE A 122 -20.20 -11.85 2.79
C ILE A 122 -21.70 -12.07 2.77
N THR A 123 -22.47 -11.06 3.17
CA THR A 123 -23.93 -11.06 3.04
C THR A 123 -24.37 -10.07 1.96
N MET A 124 -25.49 -10.37 1.28
CA MET A 124 -26.00 -9.54 0.17
C MET A 124 -26.45 -8.14 0.59
N ASP A 125 -26.67 -7.91 1.88
CA ASP A 125 -27.03 -6.62 2.47
C ASP A 125 -25.82 -5.86 3.02
N SER A 126 -24.62 -6.43 2.99
CA SER A 126 -23.38 -5.74 3.41
C SER A 126 -23.04 -4.58 2.47
N MET A 127 -22.41 -3.53 3.02
CA MET A 127 -21.95 -2.40 2.18
C MET A 127 -20.98 -2.87 1.12
N SER A 128 -20.05 -3.75 1.46
CA SER A 128 -19.06 -4.29 0.52
C SER A 128 -19.74 -4.95 -0.68
N TYR A 129 -20.74 -5.83 -0.45
CA TYR A 129 -21.50 -6.46 -1.54
C TYR A 129 -22.20 -5.41 -2.41
N LEU A 130 -23.03 -4.56 -1.80
CA LEU A 130 -23.82 -3.55 -2.51
C LEU A 130 -22.96 -2.55 -3.30
N ARG A 131 -21.78 -2.20 -2.80
CA ARG A 131 -20.87 -1.28 -3.49
C ARG A 131 -20.15 -1.92 -4.66
N LEU A 132 -19.72 -3.16 -4.50
CA LEU A 132 -19.08 -3.91 -5.59
C LEU A 132 -20.11 -4.20 -6.70
N GLU A 133 -21.33 -4.63 -6.35
CA GLU A 133 -22.42 -4.79 -7.32
C GLU A 133 -22.73 -3.49 -8.06
N ARG A 134 -22.87 -2.37 -7.34
CA ARG A 134 -23.16 -1.05 -7.94
C ARG A 134 -22.10 -0.65 -8.98
N ASP A 135 -20.82 -0.84 -8.66
CA ASP A 135 -19.73 -0.27 -9.46
C ASP A 135 -19.27 -1.20 -10.60
N PHE A 136 -19.56 -2.49 -10.51
CA PHE A 136 -19.18 -3.49 -11.51
C PHE A 136 -20.39 -4.09 -12.27
N GLY A 137 -21.62 -3.77 -11.88
CA GLY A 137 -22.85 -4.30 -12.46
C GLY A 137 -23.41 -5.49 -11.71
N THR A 138 -22.61 -6.52 -11.45
CA THR A 138 -22.93 -7.63 -10.57
C THR A 138 -21.73 -7.98 -9.69
N PHE A 139 -21.99 -8.69 -8.59
CA PHE A 139 -20.90 -9.19 -7.73
C PHE A 139 -20.02 -10.19 -8.48
N GLU A 140 -20.60 -11.03 -9.32
CA GLU A 140 -19.87 -11.96 -10.18
C GLU A 140 -18.99 -11.26 -11.21
N ASP A 141 -19.41 -10.13 -11.76
CA ASP A 141 -18.60 -9.34 -12.68
C ASP A 141 -17.43 -8.69 -11.98
N TRP A 142 -17.62 -8.20 -10.73
CA TRP A 142 -16.50 -7.79 -9.89
C TRP A 142 -15.50 -8.93 -9.68
N GLN A 143 -15.97 -10.15 -9.34
CA GLN A 143 -15.09 -11.29 -9.13
C GLN A 143 -14.30 -11.64 -10.39
N LYS A 144 -14.94 -11.65 -11.55
CA LYS A 144 -14.28 -11.92 -12.84
C LYS A 144 -13.22 -10.89 -13.15
N ASP A 145 -13.51 -9.61 -12.96
CA ASP A 145 -12.59 -8.51 -13.21
C ASP A 145 -11.41 -8.53 -12.21
N PHE A 146 -11.68 -8.79 -10.91
CA PHE A 146 -10.65 -8.94 -9.89
C PHE A 146 -9.71 -10.12 -10.20
N MET A 147 -10.27 -11.26 -10.59
CA MET A 147 -9.49 -12.41 -11.02
C MET A 147 -8.65 -12.12 -12.26
N ALA A 148 -9.18 -11.37 -13.21
CA ALA A 148 -8.44 -10.97 -14.41
C ALA A 148 -7.24 -10.06 -14.04
N CYS A 149 -7.42 -9.09 -13.15
CA CYS A 149 -6.34 -8.26 -12.62
C CYS A 149 -5.27 -9.11 -11.92
N ALA A 150 -5.68 -10.07 -11.09
CA ALA A 150 -4.76 -10.95 -10.38
C ALA A 150 -3.93 -11.83 -11.34
N LEU A 151 -4.56 -12.43 -12.34
CA LEU A 151 -3.88 -13.27 -13.32
C LEU A 151 -3.01 -12.46 -14.29
N ALA A 152 -3.34 -11.20 -14.53
CA ALA A 152 -2.54 -10.29 -15.35
C ALA A 152 -1.30 -9.77 -14.62
N SER A 153 -1.30 -9.77 -13.30
CA SER A 153 -0.13 -9.41 -12.49
C SER A 153 1.00 -10.41 -12.71
N ARG A 154 2.22 -9.92 -12.89
CA ARG A 154 3.42 -10.79 -12.98
C ARG A 154 3.88 -11.19 -11.60
N ALA A 155 4.76 -10.41 -11.00
CA ALA A 155 5.13 -10.41 -9.59
C ALA A 155 4.57 -9.12 -9.02
N GLY A 156 3.61 -9.19 -8.08
CA GLY A 156 2.94 -8.01 -7.59
C GLY A 156 1.63 -8.33 -6.89
N TRP A 157 0.63 -7.48 -7.06
CA TRP A 157 -0.60 -7.51 -6.28
C TRP A 157 -1.84 -7.30 -7.14
N ALA A 158 -2.93 -7.97 -6.77
CA ALA A 158 -4.27 -7.58 -7.18
C ALA A 158 -4.93 -6.80 -6.04
N VAL A 159 -5.45 -5.63 -6.36
CA VAL A 159 -6.05 -4.75 -5.36
C VAL A 159 -7.42 -4.29 -5.84
N CYS A 160 -8.46 -4.52 -5.04
CA CYS A 160 -9.71 -3.80 -5.16
C CYS A 160 -9.67 -2.64 -4.17
N GLY A 161 -9.94 -1.43 -4.62
CA GLY A 161 -9.89 -0.25 -3.77
C GLY A 161 -10.90 0.82 -4.16
N TYR A 162 -11.20 1.69 -3.20
CA TYR A 162 -11.99 2.89 -3.46
C TYR A 162 -11.10 3.99 -4.03
N HIS A 163 -11.41 4.45 -5.22
CA HIS A 163 -10.67 5.53 -5.86
C HIS A 163 -11.32 6.89 -5.55
N MET A 164 -10.62 7.73 -4.80
CA MET A 164 -11.14 8.98 -4.24
C MET A 164 -11.63 9.96 -5.32
N PHE A 165 -10.92 10.07 -6.43
CA PHE A 165 -11.30 10.96 -7.54
C PHE A 165 -12.49 10.40 -8.34
N LEU A 166 -12.49 9.10 -8.65
CA LEU A 166 -13.58 8.45 -9.41
C LEU A 166 -14.82 8.21 -8.55
N ARG A 167 -14.68 8.23 -7.23
CA ARG A 167 -15.74 7.93 -6.24
C ARG A 167 -16.42 6.58 -6.44
N LYS A 168 -15.63 5.60 -6.85
CA LYS A 168 -16.08 4.22 -7.07
C LYS A 168 -14.99 3.22 -6.70
N TYR A 169 -15.38 1.97 -6.59
CA TYR A 169 -14.45 0.85 -6.44
C TYR A 169 -13.90 0.46 -7.81
N VAL A 170 -12.61 0.16 -7.84
CA VAL A 170 -11.88 -0.27 -9.03
C VAL A 170 -10.94 -1.42 -8.67
N ASN A 171 -10.76 -2.34 -9.60
CA ASN A 171 -9.71 -3.35 -9.49
C ASN A 171 -8.47 -2.85 -10.24
N VAL A 172 -7.31 -3.05 -9.64
CA VAL A 172 -6.02 -2.69 -10.23
C VAL A 172 -5.00 -3.80 -9.99
N MET A 173 -4.07 -3.96 -10.90
CA MET A 173 -2.86 -4.73 -10.64
C MET A 173 -1.73 -3.76 -10.30
N ILE A 174 -0.95 -4.09 -9.28
CA ILE A 174 0.26 -3.37 -8.90
C ILE A 174 1.44 -4.27 -9.25
N ASP A 175 2.31 -3.79 -10.14
CA ASP A 175 3.54 -4.51 -10.47
C ASP A 175 4.57 -4.26 -9.38
N GLU A 176 5.18 -5.34 -8.91
CA GLU A 176 6.07 -5.32 -7.76
C GLU A 176 5.40 -4.68 -6.54
N HIS A 177 5.99 -3.64 -5.93
CA HIS A 177 5.37 -2.91 -4.81
C HIS A 177 5.04 -1.45 -5.16
N SER A 178 5.52 -0.95 -6.29
CA SER A 178 5.42 0.48 -6.63
C SER A 178 4.96 0.74 -8.07
N GLY A 179 5.00 -0.25 -8.94
CA GLY A 179 4.58 -0.10 -10.33
C GLY A 179 3.06 -0.03 -10.46
N ASN A 180 2.56 0.92 -11.24
CA ASN A 180 1.13 1.06 -11.57
C ASN A 180 0.21 1.31 -10.35
N VAL A 181 0.71 1.97 -9.32
CA VAL A 181 -0.10 2.36 -8.15
C VAL A 181 -0.91 3.62 -8.46
N PRO A 182 -2.25 3.57 -8.47
CA PRO A 182 -3.06 4.75 -8.73
C PRO A 182 -3.01 5.74 -7.57
N VAL A 183 -2.81 7.02 -7.88
CA VAL A 183 -2.89 8.08 -6.87
C VAL A 183 -4.33 8.22 -6.37
N GLY A 184 -4.51 8.20 -5.05
CA GLY A 184 -5.83 8.33 -4.44
C GLY A 184 -6.63 7.03 -4.34
N LEU A 185 -6.00 5.87 -4.48
CA LEU A 185 -6.62 4.57 -4.21
C LEU A 185 -6.54 4.22 -2.71
N PHE A 186 -7.67 3.92 -2.10
CA PHE A 186 -7.72 3.33 -0.77
C PHE A 186 -8.00 1.82 -0.90
N PRO A 187 -7.01 0.95 -0.61
CA PRO A 187 -7.16 -0.50 -0.77
C PRO A 187 -8.17 -1.10 0.21
N ILE A 188 -9.06 -1.95 -0.27
CA ILE A 188 -10.00 -2.70 0.57
C ILE A 188 -9.76 -4.21 0.54
N ILE A 189 -9.45 -4.77 -0.64
CA ILE A 189 -9.09 -6.19 -0.83
C ILE A 189 -7.71 -6.21 -1.48
N VAL A 190 -6.80 -6.98 -0.92
CA VAL A 190 -5.43 -7.13 -1.41
C VAL A 190 -5.08 -8.60 -1.50
N VAL A 191 -4.59 -9.02 -2.66
CA VAL A 191 -4.13 -10.37 -2.92
C VAL A 191 -2.70 -10.34 -3.42
N ASP A 192 -1.85 -11.13 -2.80
CA ASP A 192 -0.45 -11.26 -3.18
C ASP A 192 -0.31 -12.24 -4.34
N MET A 193 0.27 -11.76 -5.44
CA MET A 193 0.52 -12.54 -6.66
C MET A 193 2.02 -12.77 -6.91
N TRP A 194 2.88 -12.45 -5.94
CA TRP A 194 4.27 -12.83 -5.94
C TRP A 194 4.43 -14.35 -5.78
N GLU A 195 5.46 -14.92 -6.38
CA GLU A 195 5.71 -16.37 -6.34
C GLU A 195 5.91 -16.90 -4.91
N HIS A 196 6.46 -16.10 -4.00
CA HIS A 196 6.64 -16.50 -2.60
C HIS A 196 5.31 -16.76 -1.88
N ALA A 197 4.21 -16.17 -2.34
CA ALA A 197 2.89 -16.33 -1.73
C ALA A 197 2.24 -17.69 -2.07
N TYR A 198 2.56 -18.31 -3.21
CA TYR A 198 1.84 -19.47 -3.68
C TYR A 198 2.71 -20.60 -4.26
N TYR A 199 3.91 -20.32 -4.77
CA TYR A 199 4.66 -21.28 -5.59
C TYR A 199 4.98 -22.60 -4.87
N ARG A 200 5.20 -22.56 -3.56
CA ARG A 200 5.48 -23.77 -2.76
C ARG A 200 4.29 -24.75 -2.76
N ASP A 201 3.07 -24.24 -2.74
CA ASP A 201 1.85 -25.04 -2.54
C ASP A 201 1.09 -25.30 -3.84
N TYR A 202 1.21 -24.38 -4.81
CA TYR A 202 0.45 -24.41 -6.06
C TYR A 202 1.33 -24.47 -7.32
N LEU A 203 2.64 -24.39 -7.20
CA LEU A 203 3.59 -24.29 -8.32
C LEU A 203 3.19 -23.16 -9.28
N THR A 204 2.93 -23.48 -10.55
CA THR A 204 2.53 -22.49 -11.57
C THR A 204 1.02 -22.25 -11.65
N ASP A 205 0.21 -22.94 -10.83
CA ASP A 205 -1.24 -22.83 -10.86
C ASP A 205 -1.76 -21.64 -10.04
N LYS A 206 -1.48 -20.44 -10.55
CA LYS A 206 -1.97 -19.18 -9.96
C LYS A 206 -3.50 -19.14 -9.81
N LYS A 207 -4.22 -19.79 -10.72
CA LYS A 207 -5.69 -19.73 -10.72
C LYS A 207 -6.28 -20.49 -9.55
N SER A 208 -5.80 -21.70 -9.27
CA SER A 208 -6.24 -22.47 -8.10
C SER A 208 -5.88 -21.80 -6.79
N TYR A 209 -4.67 -21.21 -6.69
CA TYR A 209 -4.28 -20.38 -5.55
C TYR A 209 -5.27 -19.24 -5.33
N LEU A 210 -5.56 -18.47 -6.36
CA LEU A 210 -6.45 -17.31 -6.27
C LEU A 210 -7.88 -17.70 -5.84
N ILE A 211 -8.44 -18.78 -6.43
CA ILE A 211 -9.76 -19.28 -6.07
C ILE A 211 -9.79 -19.74 -4.60
N SER A 212 -8.77 -20.46 -4.16
CA SER A 212 -8.67 -20.92 -2.77
C SER A 212 -8.58 -19.75 -1.80
N GLN A 213 -7.79 -18.76 -2.15
CA GLN A 213 -7.63 -17.55 -1.34
C GLN A 213 -8.92 -16.71 -1.25
N MET A 214 -9.64 -16.53 -2.36
CA MET A 214 -10.89 -15.75 -2.35
C MET A 214 -11.98 -16.39 -1.48
N ARG A 215 -11.93 -17.71 -1.24
CA ARG A 215 -12.82 -18.40 -0.29
C ARG A 215 -12.51 -18.09 1.17
N GLU A 216 -11.26 -17.74 1.47
CA GLU A 216 -10.76 -17.47 2.81
C GLU A 216 -10.82 -15.97 3.17
N PHE A 217 -11.44 -15.12 2.35
CA PHE A 217 -11.53 -13.69 2.65
C PHE A 217 -12.26 -13.42 3.97
N ASN A 218 -11.65 -12.58 4.79
CA ASN A 218 -12.28 -12.00 5.97
C ASN A 218 -13.14 -10.79 5.55
N TRP A 219 -14.40 -11.05 5.21
CA TRP A 219 -15.31 -10.01 4.77
C TRP A 219 -15.65 -8.98 5.86
N ASN A 220 -15.52 -9.31 7.13
CA ASN A 220 -15.67 -8.32 8.20
C ASN A 220 -14.57 -7.24 8.13
N VAL A 221 -13.33 -7.65 7.89
CA VAL A 221 -12.21 -6.71 7.70
C VAL A 221 -12.41 -5.88 6.43
N ILE A 222 -12.87 -6.49 5.35
CA ILE A 222 -13.15 -5.81 4.09
C ILE A 222 -14.28 -4.78 4.28
N GLU A 223 -15.36 -5.15 4.97
CA GLU A 223 -16.49 -4.27 5.29
C GLU A 223 -16.05 -3.04 6.11
N ASP A 224 -15.18 -3.22 7.10
CA ASP A 224 -14.62 -2.11 7.88
C ASP A 224 -13.76 -1.17 7.03
N ARG A 225 -13.02 -1.71 6.06
CA ARG A 225 -12.26 -0.89 5.12
C ARG A 225 -13.15 -0.11 4.16
N VAL A 226 -14.26 -0.71 3.69
CA VAL A 226 -15.27 -0.03 2.89
C VAL A 226 -15.83 1.16 3.65
N LYS A 227 -16.25 0.99 4.90
CA LYS A 227 -16.76 2.06 5.76
C LYS A 227 -15.73 3.18 5.96
N LYS A 228 -14.47 2.83 6.22
CA LYS A 228 -13.38 3.80 6.38
C LYS A 228 -13.12 4.58 5.09
N ALA A 229 -13.05 3.90 3.94
CA ALA A 229 -12.81 4.53 2.64
C ALA A 229 -13.90 5.56 2.29
N GLU A 230 -15.17 5.20 2.47
CA GLU A 230 -16.29 6.12 2.23
C GLU A 230 -16.35 7.25 3.26
N GLY A 231 -15.97 7.00 4.52
CA GLY A 231 -15.85 8.04 5.54
C GLY A 231 -14.78 9.08 5.19
N ILE A 232 -13.60 8.66 4.77
CA ILE A 232 -12.53 9.57 4.31
C ILE A 232 -12.99 10.36 3.08
N ALA A 233 -13.66 9.72 2.13
CA ALA A 233 -14.15 10.36 0.92
C ALA A 233 -15.18 11.48 1.17
N GLN A 234 -15.87 11.46 2.31
CA GLN A 234 -16.79 12.54 2.73
C GLN A 234 -16.05 13.78 3.23
N VAL A 235 -14.85 13.59 3.80
CA VAL A 235 -14.04 14.68 4.38
C VAL A 235 -13.18 15.35 3.31
N VAL A 236 -12.71 14.59 2.32
CA VAL A 236 -11.89 15.07 1.19
C VAL A 236 -12.83 15.52 0.06
N LYS A 237 -13.53 16.63 0.26
CA LYS A 237 -14.40 17.25 -0.77
C LYS A 237 -13.74 18.48 -1.36
#